data_5c3877cdb3aabfc4363d5c403e62e793
#
_entry.id   5c3877cdb3aabfc4363d5c403e62e793
#
_cell.length_a   1.000
_cell.length_b   1.000
_cell.length_c   1.000
_cell.angle_alpha   90.00
_cell.angle_beta   90.00
_cell.angle_gamma   90.00
#
_symmetry.space_group_name_H-M   'P 1'
#
loop_
_entity.id
_entity.type
_entity.pdbx_description
1 polymer ?
#
loop_
_entity_poly.entity_id
_entity_poly.type
_entity_poly.pdbx_seq_one_letter_code
_entity_poly.pdbx_strand_id
1 'polypeptide(L)'
;MRHAALAFSLATFVLFGCSGKPVMRPEPVDIKGTVKLPLGVSPKDLTVTFQPQQNSQPGGGKVAADGTFSVQLTPGKYSVYFQDEVNAKVPAYKSVPEKFRTPSDENTVTVESGQSLTIDVK
;
A
#
# COMPACT_ATOMS: atom_id res chain seq x y z
N MET A 1 -21.12 -32.99 -69.98
CA MET A 1 -21.39 -31.85 -69.10
C MET A 1 -21.03 -32.24 -67.68
N ARG A 2 -19.95 -31.70 -67.20
CA ARG A 2 -19.44 -32.00 -65.84
C ARG A 2 -19.69 -30.81 -64.99
N HIS A 3 -20.50 -30.95 -63.95
CA HIS A 3 -20.68 -29.96 -62.95
C HIS A 3 -19.73 -30.29 -61.79
N ALA A 4 -18.70 -29.48 -61.64
CA ALA A 4 -17.82 -29.56 -60.52
C ALA A 4 -18.49 -28.78 -59.34
N ALA A 5 -18.92 -29.51 -58.33
CA ALA A 5 -19.39 -28.90 -57.09
C ALA A 5 -18.17 -28.52 -56.26
N LEU A 6 -17.94 -27.25 -56.14
CA LEU A 6 -16.95 -26.71 -55.21
C LEU A 6 -17.57 -26.72 -53.80
N ALA A 7 -17.12 -27.65 -52.99
CA ALA A 7 -17.46 -27.64 -51.56
C ALA A 7 -16.57 -26.60 -50.85
N PHE A 8 -17.18 -25.49 -50.48
CA PHE A 8 -16.54 -24.48 -49.64
C PHE A 8 -16.61 -24.96 -48.18
N SER A 9 -15.48 -25.49 -47.71
CA SER A 9 -15.35 -25.83 -46.28
C SER A 9 -15.15 -24.56 -45.48
N LEU A 10 -16.21 -24.14 -44.79
CA LEU A 10 -16.16 -23.01 -43.86
C LEU A 10 -15.50 -23.49 -42.57
N ALA A 11 -14.20 -23.23 -42.43
CA ALA A 11 -13.48 -23.47 -41.21
C ALA A 11 -13.94 -22.44 -40.16
N THR A 12 -14.81 -22.87 -39.27
CA THR A 12 -15.22 -22.05 -38.10
C THR A 12 -14.06 -22.01 -37.12
N PHE A 13 -13.31 -20.93 -37.16
CA PHE A 13 -12.32 -20.62 -36.11
C PHE A 13 -13.09 -20.25 -34.83
N VAL A 14 -13.21 -21.21 -33.94
CA VAL A 14 -13.68 -20.91 -32.57
C VAL A 14 -12.52 -20.28 -31.83
N LEU A 15 -12.51 -18.95 -31.77
CA LEU A 15 -11.63 -18.22 -30.85
C LEU A 15 -12.10 -18.49 -29.44
N PHE A 16 -11.46 -19.46 -28.79
CA PHE A 16 -11.54 -19.56 -27.33
C PHE A 16 -10.79 -18.35 -26.74
N GLY A 17 -11.51 -17.26 -26.52
CA GLY A 17 -11.02 -16.17 -25.70
C GLY A 17 -10.77 -16.70 -24.29
N CYS A 18 -9.52 -16.66 -23.84
CA CYS A 18 -9.21 -16.85 -22.43
C CYS A 18 -9.94 -15.76 -21.62
N SER A 19 -11.13 -16.05 -21.14
CA SER A 19 -11.79 -15.24 -20.13
C SER A 19 -11.18 -15.56 -18.77
N GLY A 20 -9.93 -15.06 -18.54
CA GLY A 20 -9.40 -14.98 -17.21
C GLY A 20 -10.33 -14.07 -16.42
N LYS A 21 -10.92 -14.58 -15.33
CA LYS A 21 -11.65 -13.72 -14.39
C LYS A 21 -10.69 -12.60 -13.97
N PRO A 22 -11.07 -11.32 -14.13
CA PRO A 22 -10.22 -10.24 -13.65
C PRO A 22 -10.01 -10.46 -12.16
N VAL A 23 -8.75 -10.60 -11.75
CA VAL A 23 -8.40 -10.59 -10.34
C VAL A 23 -8.70 -9.17 -9.86
N MET A 24 -9.82 -8.99 -9.18
CA MET A 24 -10.17 -7.72 -8.57
C MET A 24 -9.15 -7.47 -7.44
N ARG A 25 -8.16 -6.64 -7.72
CA ARG A 25 -7.32 -6.09 -6.66
C ARG A 25 -8.18 -5.12 -5.87
N PRO A 26 -8.20 -5.22 -4.53
CA PRO A 26 -8.89 -4.21 -3.73
C PRO A 26 -8.36 -2.82 -4.10
N GLU A 27 -9.25 -1.86 -4.24
CA GLU A 27 -8.85 -0.49 -4.52
C GLU A 27 -8.22 0.16 -3.30
N PRO A 28 -7.21 1.03 -3.47
CA PRO A 28 -6.67 1.81 -2.38
C PRO A 28 -7.74 2.71 -1.76
N VAL A 29 -7.73 2.80 -0.45
CA VAL A 29 -8.60 3.69 0.32
C VAL A 29 -7.80 4.76 1.02
N ASP A 30 -8.40 5.93 1.24
CA ASP A 30 -7.78 7.00 2.00
C ASP A 30 -7.77 6.66 3.48
N ILE A 31 -6.58 6.59 4.06
CA ILE A 31 -6.38 6.35 5.48
C ILE A 31 -5.81 7.59 6.12
N LYS A 32 -6.47 8.05 7.16
CA LYS A 32 -5.99 9.15 7.99
C LYS A 32 -5.48 8.59 9.30
N GLY A 33 -4.43 9.20 9.82
CA GLY A 33 -3.85 8.75 11.07
C GLY A 33 -3.10 9.83 11.82
N THR A 34 -2.59 9.45 12.98
CA THR A 34 -1.81 10.31 13.84
C THR A 34 -0.57 9.56 14.30
N VAL A 35 0.57 10.24 14.29
CA VAL A 35 1.83 9.72 14.82
C VAL A 35 2.09 10.42 16.17
N LYS A 36 2.41 9.63 17.18
CA LYS A 36 2.82 10.11 18.51
C LYS A 36 4.26 9.67 18.78
N LEU A 37 5.15 10.63 18.97
CA LEU A 37 6.53 10.37 19.36
C LEU A 37 6.70 10.36 20.88
N PRO A 38 7.76 9.72 21.40
CA PRO A 38 8.09 9.77 22.81
C PRO A 38 8.28 11.20 23.30
N LEU A 39 7.99 11.45 24.57
CA LEU A 39 8.24 12.74 25.26
C LEU A 39 7.52 13.95 24.64
N GLY A 40 6.44 13.73 23.90
CA GLY A 40 5.67 14.80 23.30
C GLY A 40 6.38 15.55 22.18
N VAL A 41 7.43 14.98 21.58
CA VAL A 41 8.13 15.57 20.45
C VAL A 41 7.21 15.63 19.23
N SER A 42 7.18 16.79 18.54
CA SER A 42 6.38 16.94 17.32
C SER A 42 6.96 16.08 16.17
N PRO A 43 6.15 15.22 15.56
CA PRO A 43 6.60 14.40 14.42
C PRO A 43 6.58 15.14 13.08
N LYS A 44 6.55 16.45 13.10
CA LYS A 44 6.49 17.28 11.90
C LYS A 44 7.57 16.90 10.88
N ASP A 45 7.17 16.83 9.62
CA ASP A 45 8.00 16.53 8.45
C ASP A 45 8.52 15.08 8.36
N LEU A 46 8.26 14.23 9.34
CA LEU A 46 8.53 12.80 9.21
C LEU A 46 7.69 12.19 8.09
N THR A 47 8.26 11.24 7.39
CA THR A 47 7.53 10.39 6.44
C THR A 47 7.38 9.01 7.05
N VAL A 48 6.13 8.60 7.28
CA VAL A 48 5.81 7.25 7.72
C VAL A 48 5.63 6.35 6.51
N THR A 49 6.20 5.15 6.56
CA THR A 49 6.13 4.18 5.47
C THR A 49 5.37 2.93 5.92
N PHE A 50 4.50 2.46 5.05
CA PHE A 50 3.70 1.25 5.23
C PHE A 50 4.16 0.20 4.25
N GLN A 51 4.83 -0.84 4.75
CA GLN A 51 5.31 -1.96 3.95
C GLN A 51 4.29 -3.10 4.02
N PRO A 52 3.65 -3.47 2.88
CA PRO A 52 2.64 -4.52 2.91
C PRO A 52 3.24 -5.88 3.23
N GLN A 53 2.51 -6.68 4.02
CA GLN A 53 2.82 -8.09 4.30
C GLN A 53 2.15 -9.03 3.29
N GLN A 54 1.26 -8.50 2.47
CA GLN A 54 0.61 -9.18 1.36
C GLN A 54 1.09 -8.61 0.02
N ASN A 55 0.64 -9.19 -1.07
CA ASN A 55 0.98 -8.69 -2.41
C ASN A 55 0.17 -7.42 -2.75
N SER A 56 0.64 -6.29 -2.26
CA SER A 56 0.07 -4.97 -2.54
C SER A 56 1.17 -3.90 -2.60
N GLN A 57 0.80 -2.67 -2.92
CA GLN A 57 1.75 -1.58 -3.04
C GLN A 57 2.08 -0.97 -1.68
N PRO A 58 3.36 -0.65 -1.40
CA PRO A 58 3.71 0.15 -0.24
C PRO A 58 3.15 1.56 -0.38
N GLY A 59 2.91 2.20 0.75
CA GLY A 59 2.47 3.58 0.80
C GLY A 59 3.23 4.38 1.83
N GLY A 60 3.16 5.69 1.74
CA GLY A 60 3.80 6.59 2.68
C GLY A 60 3.07 7.91 2.77
N GLY A 61 3.19 8.56 3.90
CA GLY A 61 2.57 9.85 4.15
C GLY A 61 3.49 10.76 4.96
N LYS A 62 3.49 12.04 4.61
CA LYS A 62 4.20 13.05 5.37
C LYS A 62 3.37 13.49 6.57
N VAL A 63 3.99 13.57 7.72
CA VAL A 63 3.33 13.93 8.98
C VAL A 63 3.32 15.45 9.14
N ALA A 64 2.15 16.00 9.46
CA ALA A 64 1.97 17.42 9.73
C ALA A 64 2.43 17.79 11.15
N ALA A 65 2.47 19.09 11.44
CA ALA A 65 2.91 19.60 12.75
C ALA A 65 2.06 19.11 13.93
N ASP A 66 0.78 18.84 13.68
CA ASP A 66 -0.16 18.30 14.69
C ASP A 66 -0.07 16.76 14.82
N GLY A 67 0.82 16.12 14.07
CA GLY A 67 1.00 14.67 14.07
C GLY A 67 0.11 13.91 13.11
N THR A 68 -0.76 14.58 12.35
CA THR A 68 -1.66 13.92 11.41
C THR A 68 -0.99 13.60 10.07
N PHE A 69 -1.42 12.53 9.44
CA PHE A 69 -0.99 12.15 8.09
C PHE A 69 -2.16 11.56 7.31
N SER A 70 -2.01 11.53 6.00
CA SER A 70 -2.95 10.87 5.09
C SER A 70 -2.17 10.01 4.11
N VAL A 71 -2.66 8.81 3.84
CA VAL A 71 -2.03 7.86 2.94
C VAL A 71 -3.10 7.04 2.23
N GLN A 72 -2.81 6.63 1.00
CA GLN A 72 -3.68 5.70 0.26
C GLN A 72 -3.10 4.29 0.37
N LEU A 73 -3.87 3.38 0.94
CA LEU A 73 -3.48 1.98 1.15
C LEU A 73 -4.62 1.04 0.76
N THR A 74 -4.25 -0.09 0.18
CA THR A 74 -5.16 -1.21 0.01
C THR A 74 -5.42 -1.86 1.37
N PRO A 75 -6.66 -2.29 1.71
CA PRO A 75 -6.90 -3.00 2.96
C PRO A 75 -5.99 -4.22 3.13
N GLY A 76 -5.46 -4.42 4.32
CA GLY A 76 -4.53 -5.51 4.64
C GLY A 76 -3.60 -5.20 5.79
N LYS A 77 -2.57 -6.02 5.95
CA LYS A 77 -1.56 -5.87 7.01
C LYS A 77 -0.31 -5.19 6.48
N TYR A 78 0.21 -4.27 7.27
CA TYR A 78 1.39 -3.48 6.94
C TYR A 78 2.34 -3.40 8.13
N SER A 79 3.64 -3.46 7.85
CA SER A 79 4.66 -3.03 8.81
C SER A 79 4.84 -1.52 8.70
N VAL A 80 4.84 -0.83 9.81
CA VAL A 80 4.98 0.63 9.88
C VAL A 80 6.38 0.99 10.34
N TYR A 81 7.06 1.85 9.59
CA TYR A 81 8.40 2.29 9.95
C TYR A 81 8.71 3.66 9.34
N PHE A 82 9.80 4.25 9.83
CA PHE A 82 10.32 5.53 9.35
C PHE A 82 11.65 5.29 8.66
N GLN A 83 11.64 5.29 7.34
CA GLN A 83 12.80 4.98 6.53
C GLN A 83 13.90 6.04 6.70
N ASP A 84 15.13 5.58 6.94
CA ASP A 84 16.28 6.46 7.18
C ASP A 84 16.54 7.41 6.01
N GLU A 85 16.54 6.91 4.80
CA GLU A 85 16.85 7.69 3.59
C GLU A 85 15.98 8.94 3.41
N VAL A 86 14.68 8.84 3.75
CA VAL A 86 13.74 9.96 3.62
C VAL A 86 13.66 10.83 4.86
N ASN A 87 14.05 10.33 6.02
CA ASN A 87 13.89 11.03 7.31
C ASN A 87 15.20 11.55 7.90
N ALA A 88 16.34 11.19 7.36
CA ALA A 88 17.66 11.47 7.94
C ALA A 88 17.89 12.97 8.26
N LYS A 89 17.32 13.87 7.47
CA LYS A 89 17.47 15.34 7.67
C LYS A 89 16.35 15.95 8.51
N VAL A 90 15.37 15.16 8.91
CA VAL A 90 14.23 15.66 9.70
C VAL A 90 14.62 15.67 11.19
N PRO A 91 14.53 16.82 11.89
CA PRO A 91 14.94 16.90 13.29
C PRO A 91 14.23 15.90 14.22
N ALA A 92 12.95 15.65 13.98
CA ALA A 92 12.15 14.72 14.78
C ALA A 92 12.61 13.25 14.64
N TYR A 93 13.38 12.91 13.60
CA TYR A 93 13.86 11.55 13.37
C TYR A 93 14.76 11.04 14.48
N LYS A 94 15.46 11.92 15.16
CA LYS A 94 16.30 11.57 16.34
C LYS A 94 15.49 10.95 17.49
N SER A 95 14.21 11.30 17.56
CA SER A 95 13.29 10.78 18.59
C SER A 95 12.61 9.49 18.19
N VAL A 96 12.82 9.01 16.95
CA VAL A 96 12.29 7.72 16.48
C VAL A 96 13.16 6.59 17.00
N PRO A 97 12.63 5.66 17.83
CA PRO A 97 13.38 4.50 18.26
C PRO A 97 13.87 3.64 17.11
N GLU A 98 15.00 2.99 17.29
CA GLU A 98 15.62 2.15 16.25
C GLU A 98 14.69 1.06 15.72
N LYS A 99 13.86 0.46 16.57
CA LYS A 99 12.88 -0.56 16.19
C LYS A 99 11.83 -0.06 15.17
N PHE A 100 11.62 1.25 15.06
CA PHE A 100 10.74 1.87 14.08
C PHE A 100 11.45 2.40 12.83
N ARG A 101 12.74 2.13 12.67
CA ARG A 101 13.53 2.58 11.51
C ARG A 101 13.62 1.54 10.40
N THR A 102 13.19 0.32 10.67
CA THR A 102 13.14 -0.79 9.72
C THR A 102 11.80 -1.51 9.81
N PRO A 103 11.36 -2.18 8.73
CA PRO A 103 10.16 -3.01 8.80
C PRO A 103 10.32 -4.12 9.84
N SER A 104 9.30 -4.34 10.65
CA SER A 104 9.29 -5.34 11.70
C SER A 104 7.88 -5.85 11.94
N ASP A 105 7.75 -7.13 12.29
CA ASP A 105 6.48 -7.73 12.66
C ASP A 105 5.89 -7.13 13.96
N GLU A 106 6.74 -6.55 14.80
CA GLU A 106 6.30 -5.86 16.02
C GLU A 106 5.53 -4.57 15.75
N ASN A 107 5.75 -3.96 14.61
CA ASN A 107 5.16 -2.70 14.20
C ASN A 107 4.10 -2.91 13.12
N THR A 108 3.26 -3.91 13.28
CA THR A 108 2.23 -4.28 12.31
C THR A 108 0.91 -3.58 12.62
N VAL A 109 0.27 -3.06 11.58
CA VAL A 109 -1.09 -2.50 11.65
C VAL A 109 -1.96 -3.19 10.61
N THR A 110 -3.25 -3.31 10.93
CA THR A 110 -4.26 -3.77 9.97
C THR A 110 -5.02 -2.56 9.46
N VAL A 111 -5.06 -2.41 8.14
CA VAL A 111 -5.74 -1.31 7.46
C VAL A 111 -7.08 -1.79 6.93
N GLU A 112 -8.13 -1.08 7.28
CA GLU A 112 -9.50 -1.30 6.82
C GLU A 112 -10.10 0.02 6.33
N SER A 113 -11.07 -0.07 5.42
CA SER A 113 -11.76 1.10 4.90
C SER A 113 -12.48 1.87 6.01
N GLY A 114 -12.34 3.20 6.02
CA GLY A 114 -13.00 4.08 6.99
C GLY A 114 -12.35 4.12 8.37
N GLN A 115 -11.20 3.49 8.54
CA GLN A 115 -10.47 3.44 9.80
C GLN A 115 -9.54 4.63 9.97
N SER A 116 -9.42 5.15 11.20
CA SER A 116 -8.34 6.04 11.63
C SER A 116 -7.25 5.25 12.33
N LEU A 117 -5.99 5.51 11.98
CA LEU A 117 -4.83 4.86 12.59
C LEU A 117 -4.17 5.76 13.62
N THR A 118 -3.72 5.18 14.73
CA THR A 118 -2.81 5.85 15.67
C THR A 118 -1.51 5.05 15.73
N ILE A 119 -0.42 5.71 15.36
CA ILE A 119 0.92 5.13 15.40
C ILE A 119 1.60 5.67 16.66
N ASP A 120 1.67 4.87 17.69
CA ASP A 120 2.30 5.21 18.97
C ASP A 120 3.75 4.70 18.94
N VAL A 121 4.67 5.60 18.77
CA VAL A 121 6.11 5.33 18.67
C VAL A 121 6.72 5.41 20.06
N LYS A 122 6.96 4.25 20.65
CA LYS A 122 7.57 4.13 21.99
C LYS A 122 8.86 3.35 21.97
#